data_52a333e13273bc08d0903242a1bcbb33
#
_entry.id   52a333e13273bc08d0903242a1bcbb33
#
_cell.length_a   1.000
_cell.length_b   1.000
_cell.length_c   1.000
_cell.angle_alpha   90.00
_cell.angle_beta   90.00
_cell.angle_gamma   90.00
#
_symmetry.space_group_name_H-M   'P 1'
#
loop_
_entity.id
_entity.type
_entity.pdbx_description
1 polymer ?
#
loop_
_entity_poly.entity_id
_entity_poly.type
_entity_poly.pdbx_seq_one_letter_code
_entity_poly.pdbx_strand_id
1 'polypeptide(L)'
;MHRLARLSLALLMLGGFAASPALAEDKSLTVFAAASMKNALDDIDAAFTAKTGIKVAASYAASSTLAKQIEQGAPVDIFVSADTDWMDYAVGKNTINEPTRVNLLGNSIVLIAPKDSKIDNVTIGPNFDLAKLAGDGKIATGDVKAVPVGKYAKAALEKLGAWQAAEPKFAMADSVRAALTLVARNEAVLGIVYSTDAKVEPGVKIVGTFPPDSHPAIIYPVAATATAKPEASDYLAYLRSGAAKAVLEKYGFVYLIRPTS
;
A
#
# COMPACT_ATOMS: atom_id res chain seq x y z
N MET A 1 -81.47 34.22 42.31
CA MET A 1 -80.30 35.08 42.35
C MET A 1 -79.09 34.28 42.84
N HIS A 2 -78.37 33.61 42.00
CA HIS A 2 -77.16 32.93 42.40
C HIS A 2 -76.12 33.07 41.25
N ARG A 3 -75.04 33.78 41.52
CA ARG A 3 -73.92 34.00 40.58
C ARG A 3 -72.95 32.82 40.70
N LEU A 4 -72.78 32.08 39.68
CA LEU A 4 -71.75 31.07 39.58
C LEU A 4 -70.44 31.68 38.98
N ALA A 5 -69.39 31.72 39.83
CA ALA A 5 -68.06 32.12 39.44
C ALA A 5 -67.39 30.96 38.66
N ARG A 6 -66.92 31.24 37.44
CA ARG A 6 -66.12 30.33 36.65
C ARG A 6 -64.67 30.56 36.97
N LEU A 7 -63.98 29.55 37.56
CA LEU A 7 -62.55 29.52 37.76
C LEU A 7 -61.92 28.93 36.43
N SER A 8 -61.16 29.73 35.74
CA SER A 8 -60.35 29.27 34.54
C SER A 8 -58.99 28.84 35.08
N LEU A 9 -58.70 27.55 34.99
CA LEU A 9 -57.40 26.95 35.28
C LEU A 9 -56.54 26.97 34.02
N ALA A 10 -55.56 27.87 33.99
CA ALA A 10 -54.57 27.92 32.91
C ALA A 10 -53.45 26.86 33.13
N LEU A 11 -53.45 25.82 32.31
CA LEU A 11 -52.40 24.76 32.31
C LEU A 11 -51.21 25.23 31.47
N LEU A 12 -50.11 25.63 32.13
CA LEU A 12 -48.85 25.92 31.47
C LEU A 12 -48.17 24.59 31.05
N MET A 13 -48.19 24.28 29.76
CA MET A 13 -47.40 23.19 29.19
C MET A 13 -45.94 23.69 29.06
N LEU A 14 -45.03 23.29 29.96
CA LEU A 14 -43.58 23.39 29.74
C LEU A 14 -43.18 22.30 28.76
N GLY A 15 -43.02 22.66 27.48
CA GLY A 15 -42.42 21.82 26.45
C GLY A 15 -40.91 21.67 26.70
N GLY A 16 -40.50 20.60 27.36
CA GLY A 16 -39.08 20.24 27.45
C GLY A 16 -38.56 19.83 26.08
N PHE A 17 -37.72 20.67 25.45
CA PHE A 17 -36.91 20.29 24.31
C PHE A 17 -35.87 19.27 24.79
N ALA A 18 -36.14 17.98 24.61
CA ALA A 18 -35.14 16.95 24.73
C ALA A 18 -34.21 17.10 23.50
N ALA A 19 -33.04 17.71 23.69
CA ALA A 19 -31.97 17.67 22.73
C ALA A 19 -31.55 16.20 22.59
N SER A 20 -31.96 15.55 21.48
CA SER A 20 -31.42 14.25 21.12
C SER A 20 -29.90 14.41 20.93
N PRO A 21 -29.06 13.56 21.58
CA PRO A 21 -27.65 13.58 21.29
C PRO A 21 -27.50 13.25 19.77
N ALA A 22 -26.95 14.18 19.01
CA ALA A 22 -26.53 13.92 17.66
C ALA A 22 -25.50 12.78 17.78
N LEU A 23 -25.84 11.60 17.27
CA LEU A 23 -24.89 10.52 17.10
C LEU A 23 -23.80 11.10 16.20
N ALA A 24 -22.60 11.30 16.75
CA ALA A 24 -21.44 11.68 15.98
C ALA A 24 -21.29 10.61 14.89
N GLU A 25 -21.43 11.01 13.63
CA GLU A 25 -21.23 10.12 12.50
C GLU A 25 -19.81 9.53 12.61
N ASP A 26 -19.71 8.20 12.67
CA ASP A 26 -18.43 7.49 12.80
C ASP A 26 -17.61 7.80 11.56
N LYS A 27 -16.68 8.75 11.65
CA LYS A 27 -15.81 9.14 10.55
C LYS A 27 -14.92 7.97 10.16
N SER A 28 -14.90 7.65 8.87
CA SER A 28 -14.11 6.54 8.35
C SER A 28 -13.54 6.86 6.98
N LEU A 29 -12.33 6.35 6.72
CA LEU A 29 -11.63 6.43 5.45
C LEU A 29 -11.42 5.04 4.86
N THR A 30 -11.49 4.94 3.54
CA THR A 30 -11.10 3.75 2.77
C THR A 30 -9.77 4.02 2.08
N VAL A 31 -8.77 3.18 2.35
CA VAL A 31 -7.43 3.28 1.79
C VAL A 31 -7.16 2.09 0.89
N PHE A 32 -6.85 2.33 -0.37
CA PHE A 32 -6.32 1.31 -1.27
C PHE A 32 -4.81 1.47 -1.39
N ALA A 33 -4.05 0.46 -0.97
CA ALA A 33 -2.59 0.54 -0.93
C ALA A 33 -1.93 -0.70 -1.54
N ALA A 34 -0.78 -0.47 -2.17
CA ALA A 34 0.06 -1.55 -2.66
C ALA A 34 0.33 -2.59 -1.55
N ALA A 35 0.27 -3.87 -1.90
CA ALA A 35 0.36 -4.99 -0.95
C ALA A 35 1.60 -4.95 -0.05
N SER A 36 2.72 -4.41 -0.55
CA SER A 36 3.96 -4.20 0.21
C SER A 36 3.82 -3.22 1.39
N MET A 37 2.80 -2.36 1.37
CA MET A 37 2.56 -1.37 2.42
C MET A 37 1.87 -1.94 3.66
N LYS A 38 1.29 -3.16 3.57
CA LYS A 38 0.38 -3.69 4.58
C LYS A 38 0.87 -3.51 6.02
N ASN A 39 2.02 -4.05 6.35
CA ASN A 39 2.51 -4.04 7.74
C ASN A 39 2.76 -2.62 8.28
N ALA A 40 3.29 -1.73 7.43
CA ALA A 40 3.56 -0.36 7.82
C ALA A 40 2.27 0.46 7.96
N LEU A 41 1.33 0.28 7.03
CA LEU A 41 0.05 1.01 7.10
C LEU A 41 -0.85 0.48 8.20
N ASP A 42 -0.86 -0.81 8.51
CA ASP A 42 -1.61 -1.35 9.66
C ASP A 42 -1.18 -0.65 10.97
N ASP A 43 0.15 -0.46 11.21
CA ASP A 43 0.66 0.29 12.36
C ASP A 43 0.27 1.79 12.31
N ILE A 44 0.37 2.40 11.12
CA ILE A 44 0.04 3.82 10.89
C ILE A 44 -1.46 4.07 11.09
N ASP A 45 -2.31 3.22 10.53
CA ASP A 45 -3.77 3.34 10.59
C ASP A 45 -4.28 3.21 12.03
N ALA A 46 -3.70 2.30 12.80
CA ALA A 46 -3.98 2.16 14.23
C ALA A 46 -3.59 3.43 15.00
N ALA A 47 -2.40 3.97 14.74
CA ALA A 47 -1.92 5.19 15.40
C ALA A 47 -2.72 6.43 14.97
N PHE A 48 -3.09 6.55 13.70
CA PHE A 48 -3.94 7.62 13.19
C PHE A 48 -5.32 7.56 13.82
N THR A 49 -5.94 6.39 13.87
CA THR A 49 -7.25 6.19 14.49
C THR A 49 -7.22 6.53 15.98
N ALA A 50 -6.18 6.11 16.70
CA ALA A 50 -6.01 6.43 18.12
C ALA A 50 -5.88 7.94 18.36
N LYS A 51 -5.22 8.67 17.44
CA LYS A 51 -5.00 10.12 17.53
C LYS A 51 -6.24 10.95 17.16
N THR A 52 -7.01 10.51 16.15
CA THR A 52 -8.04 11.35 15.51
C THR A 52 -9.47 10.87 15.75
N GLY A 53 -9.66 9.61 16.15
CA GLY A 53 -10.96 8.94 16.17
C GLY A 53 -11.49 8.53 14.79
N ILE A 54 -10.78 8.85 13.69
CA ILE A 54 -11.16 8.48 12.33
C ILE A 54 -10.71 7.04 12.07
N LYS A 55 -11.67 6.15 11.75
CA LYS A 55 -11.39 4.75 11.44
C LYS A 55 -10.82 4.63 10.03
N VAL A 56 -9.87 3.73 9.82
CA VAL A 56 -9.29 3.44 8.50
C VAL A 56 -9.59 2.00 8.11
N ALA A 57 -10.20 1.83 6.94
CA ALA A 57 -10.42 0.53 6.31
C ALA A 57 -9.46 0.40 5.12
N ALA A 58 -8.37 -0.34 5.29
CA ALA A 58 -7.35 -0.51 4.26
C ALA A 58 -7.56 -1.81 3.46
N SER A 59 -7.41 -1.73 2.14
CA SER A 59 -7.35 -2.87 1.22
C SER A 59 -6.01 -2.93 0.53
N TYR A 60 -5.42 -4.10 0.50
CA TYR A 60 -4.07 -4.32 -0.02
C TYR A 60 -4.07 -5.28 -1.20
N ALA A 61 -3.60 -4.81 -2.36
CA ALA A 61 -3.45 -5.61 -3.58
C ALA A 61 -2.33 -5.03 -4.46
N ALA A 62 -2.15 -5.57 -5.67
CA ALA A 62 -1.29 -4.90 -6.64
C ALA A 62 -1.87 -3.54 -7.04
N SER A 63 -0.99 -2.55 -7.23
CA SER A 63 -1.41 -1.19 -7.63
C SER A 63 -2.23 -1.18 -8.91
N SER A 64 -1.94 -2.09 -9.85
CA SER A 64 -2.71 -2.31 -11.07
C SER A 64 -4.16 -2.69 -10.81
N THR A 65 -4.39 -3.61 -9.90
CA THR A 65 -5.73 -4.08 -9.51
C THR A 65 -6.51 -2.95 -8.84
N LEU A 66 -5.86 -2.27 -7.89
CA LEU A 66 -6.48 -1.18 -7.14
C LEU A 66 -6.84 0.02 -8.04
N ALA A 67 -5.92 0.43 -8.94
CA ALA A 67 -6.18 1.51 -9.88
C ALA A 67 -7.38 1.23 -10.80
N LYS A 68 -7.52 -0.03 -11.27
CA LYS A 68 -8.67 -0.46 -12.08
C LYS A 68 -9.98 -0.50 -11.28
N GLN A 69 -9.93 -0.89 -10.00
CA GLN A 69 -11.10 -0.84 -9.13
C GLN A 69 -11.55 0.60 -8.88
N ILE A 70 -10.60 1.53 -8.69
CA ILE A 70 -10.92 2.96 -8.55
C ILE A 70 -11.55 3.50 -9.84
N GLU A 71 -11.00 3.15 -11.01
CA GLU A 71 -11.60 3.50 -12.32
C GLU A 71 -13.04 2.97 -12.45
N GLN A 72 -13.33 1.81 -11.89
CA GLN A 72 -14.67 1.20 -11.89
C GLN A 72 -15.62 1.79 -10.82
N GLY A 73 -15.19 2.83 -10.12
CA GLY A 73 -16.02 3.54 -9.14
C GLY A 73 -15.98 2.99 -7.72
N ALA A 74 -14.96 2.21 -7.35
CA ALA A 74 -14.81 1.80 -5.96
C ALA A 74 -14.76 3.03 -5.03
N PRO A 75 -15.50 3.03 -3.90
CA PRO A 75 -15.54 4.16 -2.97
C PRO A 75 -14.28 4.19 -2.11
N VAL A 76 -13.26 4.86 -2.61
CA VAL A 76 -11.91 4.94 -2.02
C VAL A 76 -11.54 6.39 -1.77
N ASP A 77 -10.96 6.67 -0.62
CA ASP A 77 -10.52 8.01 -0.25
C ASP A 77 -9.03 8.24 -0.56
N ILE A 78 -8.18 7.23 -0.34
CA ILE A 78 -6.73 7.33 -0.53
C ILE A 78 -6.22 6.19 -1.41
N PHE A 79 -5.36 6.52 -2.36
CA PHE A 79 -4.63 5.54 -3.17
C PHE A 79 -3.12 5.67 -2.94
N VAL A 80 -2.47 4.53 -2.63
CA VAL A 80 -1.01 4.39 -2.49
C VAL A 80 -0.51 3.37 -3.49
N SER A 81 0.20 3.82 -4.51
CA SER A 81 0.77 2.95 -5.54
C SER A 81 2.23 2.58 -5.23
N ALA A 82 2.70 1.43 -5.72
CA ALA A 82 4.11 1.02 -5.65
C ALA A 82 4.90 1.37 -6.92
N ASP A 83 4.30 2.08 -7.84
CA ASP A 83 4.96 2.72 -8.98
C ASP A 83 4.22 4.00 -9.39
N THR A 84 4.90 4.83 -10.18
CA THR A 84 4.31 6.06 -10.73
C THR A 84 3.33 5.75 -11.86
N ASP A 85 3.52 4.68 -12.62
CA ASP A 85 2.72 4.38 -13.81
C ASP A 85 1.24 4.14 -13.45
N TRP A 86 0.94 3.40 -12.38
CA TRP A 86 -0.43 3.17 -11.95
C TRP A 86 -1.06 4.38 -11.28
N MET A 87 -0.26 5.26 -10.67
CA MET A 87 -0.76 6.57 -10.23
C MET A 87 -1.05 7.47 -11.44
N ASP A 88 -0.16 7.51 -12.44
CA ASP A 88 -0.37 8.27 -13.69
C ASP A 88 -1.59 7.76 -14.46
N TYR A 89 -1.78 6.43 -14.49
CA TYR A 89 -2.99 5.82 -15.04
C TYR A 89 -4.25 6.35 -14.35
N ALA A 90 -4.28 6.33 -13.01
CA ALA A 90 -5.44 6.80 -12.25
C ALA A 90 -5.68 8.30 -12.42
N VAL A 91 -4.61 9.13 -12.52
CA VAL A 91 -4.71 10.55 -12.89
C VAL A 91 -5.31 10.71 -14.28
N GLY A 92 -4.81 9.96 -15.28
CA GLY A 92 -5.32 9.99 -16.65
C GLY A 92 -6.80 9.56 -16.79
N LYS A 93 -7.33 8.83 -15.80
CA LYS A 93 -8.74 8.45 -15.70
C LYS A 93 -9.57 9.46 -14.88
N ASN A 94 -8.97 10.58 -14.47
CA ASN A 94 -9.61 11.60 -13.64
C ASN A 94 -10.16 11.06 -12.29
N THR A 95 -9.55 10.01 -11.76
CA THR A 95 -9.97 9.38 -10.49
C THR A 95 -9.17 9.85 -9.28
N ILE A 96 -8.14 10.66 -9.50
CA ILE A 96 -7.24 11.20 -8.47
C ILE A 96 -7.39 12.72 -8.38
N ASN A 97 -7.38 13.23 -7.16
CA ASN A 97 -7.19 14.65 -6.87
C ASN A 97 -5.68 14.96 -6.98
N GLU A 98 -5.22 15.22 -8.21
CA GLU A 98 -3.80 15.34 -8.55
C GLU A 98 -3.02 16.34 -7.66
N PRO A 99 -3.56 17.52 -7.29
CA PRO A 99 -2.89 18.44 -6.36
C PRO A 99 -2.47 17.82 -5.02
N THR A 100 -3.08 16.71 -4.61
CA THR A 100 -2.76 16.02 -3.36
C THR A 100 -1.64 14.99 -3.51
N ARG A 101 -1.22 14.69 -4.74
CA ARG A 101 -0.21 13.66 -5.04
C ARG A 101 1.15 14.03 -4.47
N VAL A 102 1.76 13.06 -3.79
CA VAL A 102 3.11 13.18 -3.24
C VAL A 102 3.88 11.89 -3.49
N ASN A 103 5.11 11.98 -3.98
CA ASN A 103 6.05 10.87 -4.05
C ASN A 103 6.62 10.64 -2.64
N LEU A 104 5.98 9.75 -1.88
CA LEU A 104 6.19 9.63 -0.44
C LEU A 104 7.39 8.76 -0.09
N LEU A 105 7.53 7.60 -0.76
CA LEU A 105 8.52 6.58 -0.37
C LEU A 105 9.31 6.07 -1.57
N GLY A 106 10.53 5.61 -1.25
CA GLY A 106 11.36 4.77 -2.10
C GLY A 106 11.49 3.36 -1.55
N ASN A 107 11.96 2.44 -2.39
CA ASN A 107 12.21 1.05 -2.04
C ASN A 107 13.35 0.47 -2.90
N SER A 108 13.69 -0.81 -2.68
CA SER A 108 14.59 -1.59 -3.52
C SER A 108 14.03 -2.97 -3.78
N ILE A 109 14.43 -3.62 -4.88
CA ILE A 109 14.13 -5.03 -5.13
C ILE A 109 15.30 -5.92 -4.74
N VAL A 110 14.95 -7.09 -4.20
CA VAL A 110 15.91 -8.08 -3.71
C VAL A 110 15.58 -9.46 -4.27
N LEU A 111 16.60 -10.28 -4.42
CA LEU A 111 16.46 -11.71 -4.66
C LEU A 111 16.35 -12.41 -3.31
N ILE A 112 15.30 -13.20 -3.16
CA ILE A 112 15.04 -13.99 -1.96
C ILE A 112 15.05 -15.48 -2.27
N ALA A 113 15.36 -16.28 -1.25
CA ALA A 113 15.21 -17.73 -1.25
C ALA A 113 14.46 -18.17 0.01
N PRO A 114 13.93 -19.38 0.09
CA PRO A 114 13.43 -19.96 1.32
C PRO A 114 14.47 -19.88 2.44
N LYS A 115 14.02 -19.75 3.67
CA LYS A 115 14.91 -19.57 4.85
C LYS A 115 16.00 -20.63 4.93
N ASP A 116 15.65 -21.89 4.63
CA ASP A 116 16.56 -23.04 4.75
C ASP A 116 17.31 -23.37 3.44
N SER A 117 17.16 -22.52 2.40
CA SER A 117 17.86 -22.68 1.14
C SER A 117 19.39 -22.66 1.34
N LYS A 118 20.11 -23.45 0.55
CA LYS A 118 21.58 -23.40 0.48
C LYS A 118 22.12 -22.26 -0.38
N ILE A 119 21.23 -21.59 -1.13
CA ILE A 119 21.59 -20.40 -1.92
C ILE A 119 21.82 -19.23 -0.96
N ASP A 120 22.99 -18.60 -1.06
CA ASP A 120 23.37 -17.47 -0.24
C ASP A 120 24.36 -16.55 -0.96
N ASN A 121 24.48 -15.28 -0.53
CA ASN A 121 25.48 -14.32 -1.00
C ASN A 121 25.60 -14.22 -2.53
N VAL A 122 24.47 -14.05 -3.21
CA VAL A 122 24.41 -13.92 -4.68
C VAL A 122 24.84 -12.51 -5.11
N THR A 123 25.90 -12.43 -5.91
CA THR A 123 26.29 -11.18 -6.55
C THR A 123 25.44 -10.95 -7.79
N ILE A 124 24.61 -9.91 -7.77
CA ILE A 124 23.77 -9.51 -8.90
C ILE A 124 24.48 -8.38 -9.66
N GLY A 125 24.82 -8.62 -10.92
CA GLY A 125 25.56 -7.68 -11.75
C GLY A 125 25.77 -8.23 -13.16
N PRO A 126 26.76 -7.73 -13.90
CA PRO A 126 27.11 -8.26 -15.22
C PRO A 126 27.35 -9.78 -15.17
N ASN A 127 26.80 -10.50 -16.16
CA ASN A 127 26.86 -11.97 -16.26
C ASN A 127 26.09 -12.72 -15.15
N PHE A 128 25.16 -12.08 -14.47
CA PHE A 128 24.26 -12.73 -13.51
C PHE A 128 23.35 -13.74 -14.23
N ASP A 129 23.51 -15.03 -13.91
CA ASP A 129 22.72 -16.11 -14.51
C ASP A 129 21.66 -16.63 -13.54
N LEU A 130 20.52 -15.92 -13.52
CA LEU A 130 19.38 -16.26 -12.68
C LEU A 130 18.78 -17.62 -13.07
N ALA A 131 18.77 -17.97 -14.36
CA ALA A 131 18.21 -19.21 -14.84
C ALA A 131 19.01 -20.43 -14.35
N LYS A 132 20.34 -20.33 -14.37
CA LYS A 132 21.25 -21.34 -13.82
C LYS A 132 21.11 -21.45 -12.30
N LEU A 133 21.01 -20.32 -11.61
CA LEU A 133 20.84 -20.27 -10.14
C LEU A 133 19.54 -20.98 -9.70
N ALA A 134 18.46 -20.81 -10.45
CA ALA A 134 17.18 -21.45 -10.17
C ALA A 134 17.16 -22.96 -10.46
N GLY A 135 18.10 -23.48 -11.26
CA GLY A 135 18.10 -24.89 -11.68
C GLY A 135 16.76 -25.26 -12.34
N ASP A 136 16.13 -26.34 -11.90
CA ASP A 136 14.83 -26.76 -12.40
C ASP A 136 13.64 -26.09 -11.66
N GLY A 137 13.92 -25.25 -10.65
CA GLY A 137 12.92 -24.59 -9.85
C GLY A 137 12.29 -23.38 -10.49
N LYS A 138 11.23 -22.84 -9.85
CA LYS A 138 10.54 -21.63 -10.25
C LYS A 138 11.08 -20.41 -9.53
N ILE A 139 10.94 -19.26 -10.19
CA ILE A 139 11.27 -17.93 -9.67
C ILE A 139 9.97 -17.15 -9.51
N ALA A 140 9.60 -16.77 -8.29
CA ALA A 140 8.38 -16.04 -8.04
C ALA A 140 8.59 -14.52 -8.15
N THR A 141 7.66 -13.82 -8.79
CA THR A 141 7.54 -12.36 -8.74
C THR A 141 6.10 -11.96 -9.11
N GLY A 142 5.74 -10.68 -9.01
CA GLY A 142 4.46 -10.20 -9.55
C GLY A 142 4.41 -10.32 -11.08
N ASP A 143 3.19 -10.34 -11.64
CA ASP A 143 3.02 -10.33 -13.10
C ASP A 143 3.82 -9.16 -13.72
N VAL A 144 4.72 -9.50 -14.63
CA VAL A 144 5.68 -8.53 -15.21
C VAL A 144 5.04 -7.51 -16.16
N LYS A 145 3.79 -7.73 -16.56
CA LYS A 145 3.05 -6.81 -17.42
C LYS A 145 2.26 -5.77 -16.64
N ALA A 146 1.90 -6.08 -15.38
CA ALA A 146 0.96 -5.27 -14.63
C ALA A 146 1.42 -4.95 -13.20
N VAL A 147 1.94 -5.93 -12.46
CA VAL A 147 2.29 -5.75 -11.05
C VAL A 147 3.60 -4.98 -10.92
N PRO A 148 3.65 -3.90 -10.13
CA PRO A 148 4.85 -3.03 -10.05
C PRO A 148 6.16 -3.78 -9.82
N VAL A 149 6.23 -4.67 -8.82
CA VAL A 149 7.47 -5.43 -8.55
C VAL A 149 7.90 -6.29 -9.73
N GLY A 150 6.95 -6.87 -10.46
CA GLY A 150 7.24 -7.66 -11.67
C GLY A 150 7.80 -6.79 -12.79
N LYS A 151 7.26 -5.58 -12.99
CA LYS A 151 7.78 -4.61 -13.96
C LYS A 151 9.22 -4.22 -13.63
N TYR A 152 9.52 -3.91 -12.36
CA TYR A 152 10.88 -3.61 -11.91
C TYR A 152 11.82 -4.80 -12.06
N ALA A 153 11.38 -6.00 -11.70
CA ALA A 153 12.16 -7.24 -11.85
C ALA A 153 12.52 -7.50 -13.32
N LYS A 154 11.55 -7.37 -14.22
CA LYS A 154 11.78 -7.52 -15.66
C LYS A 154 12.78 -6.49 -16.17
N ALA A 155 12.57 -5.21 -15.88
CA ALA A 155 13.48 -4.14 -16.31
C ALA A 155 14.92 -4.38 -15.82
N ALA A 156 15.09 -4.78 -14.55
CA ALA A 156 16.41 -5.10 -14.00
C ALA A 156 17.07 -6.27 -14.72
N LEU A 157 16.34 -7.35 -14.96
CA LEU A 157 16.87 -8.54 -15.63
C LEU A 157 17.15 -8.30 -17.11
N GLU A 158 16.35 -7.49 -17.80
CA GLU A 158 16.63 -7.08 -19.19
C GLU A 158 17.93 -6.28 -19.26
N LYS A 159 18.11 -5.30 -18.37
CA LYS A 159 19.35 -4.50 -18.32
C LYS A 159 20.58 -5.33 -17.99
N LEU A 160 20.44 -6.36 -17.16
CA LEU A 160 21.51 -7.28 -16.78
C LEU A 160 21.72 -8.41 -17.81
N GLY A 161 20.90 -8.48 -18.88
CA GLY A 161 20.98 -9.54 -19.89
C GLY A 161 20.50 -10.92 -19.42
N ALA A 162 19.82 -10.99 -18.26
CA ALA A 162 19.39 -12.23 -17.62
C ALA A 162 17.93 -12.63 -17.92
N TRP A 163 17.13 -11.74 -18.53
CA TRP A 163 15.69 -11.94 -18.69
C TRP A 163 15.34 -13.14 -19.57
N GLN A 164 15.87 -13.19 -20.79
CA GLN A 164 15.46 -14.21 -21.78
C GLN A 164 15.66 -15.64 -21.29
N ALA A 165 16.78 -15.92 -20.62
CA ALA A 165 17.06 -17.24 -20.08
C ALA A 165 16.17 -17.59 -18.87
N ALA A 166 15.81 -16.59 -18.05
CA ALA A 166 15.04 -16.78 -16.84
C ALA A 166 13.51 -16.76 -17.07
N GLU A 167 13.01 -16.08 -18.12
CA GLU A 167 11.59 -15.89 -18.40
C GLU A 167 10.74 -17.17 -18.29
N PRO A 168 11.12 -18.34 -18.86
CA PRO A 168 10.31 -19.57 -18.79
C PRO A 168 10.18 -20.14 -17.36
N LYS A 169 11.02 -19.69 -16.43
CA LYS A 169 11.05 -20.16 -15.05
C LYS A 169 10.17 -19.35 -14.11
N PHE A 170 9.66 -18.19 -14.56
CA PHE A 170 8.86 -17.35 -13.68
C PHE A 170 7.50 -17.95 -13.34
N ALA A 171 7.18 -17.95 -12.05
CA ALA A 171 5.84 -18.07 -11.50
C ALA A 171 5.34 -16.66 -11.19
N MET A 172 4.47 -16.15 -12.06
CA MET A 172 3.94 -14.78 -11.95
C MET A 172 2.72 -14.78 -11.04
N ALA A 173 2.75 -13.95 -10.00
CA ALA A 173 1.70 -13.84 -8.99
C ALA A 173 0.91 -12.54 -9.14
N ASP A 174 -0.30 -12.50 -8.57
CA ASP A 174 -1.20 -11.34 -8.63
C ASP A 174 -0.71 -10.15 -7.78
N SER A 175 0.21 -10.37 -6.86
CA SER A 175 0.84 -9.31 -6.05
C SER A 175 2.22 -9.74 -5.55
N VAL A 176 3.01 -8.76 -5.05
CA VAL A 176 4.31 -9.07 -4.41
C VAL A 176 4.16 -9.99 -3.20
N ARG A 177 3.09 -9.86 -2.41
CA ARG A 177 2.87 -10.70 -1.24
C ARG A 177 2.47 -12.13 -1.61
N ALA A 178 1.76 -12.32 -2.71
CA ALA A 178 1.51 -13.65 -3.27
C ALA A 178 2.83 -14.29 -3.75
N ALA A 179 3.68 -13.54 -4.47
CA ALA A 179 5.01 -14.02 -4.86
C ALA A 179 5.90 -14.40 -3.66
N LEU A 180 5.92 -13.54 -2.63
CA LEU A 180 6.65 -13.80 -1.38
C LEU A 180 6.20 -15.11 -0.72
N THR A 181 4.89 -15.35 -0.68
CA THR A 181 4.29 -16.56 -0.11
C THR A 181 4.73 -17.83 -0.84
N LEU A 182 4.86 -17.80 -2.18
CA LEU A 182 5.36 -18.94 -2.95
C LEU A 182 6.77 -19.33 -2.52
N VAL A 183 7.64 -18.36 -2.26
CA VAL A 183 9.01 -18.63 -1.78
C VAL A 183 8.99 -19.11 -0.33
N ALA A 184 8.24 -18.45 0.54
CA ALA A 184 8.15 -18.81 1.96
C ALA A 184 7.62 -20.25 2.19
N ARG A 185 6.82 -20.77 1.25
CA ARG A 185 6.27 -22.14 1.26
C ARG A 185 7.12 -23.15 0.49
N ASN A 186 8.29 -22.78 -0.01
CA ASN A 186 9.12 -23.64 -0.87
C ASN A 186 8.44 -24.05 -2.21
N GLU A 187 7.42 -23.31 -2.67
CA GLU A 187 6.78 -23.52 -3.97
C GLU A 187 7.57 -22.85 -5.11
N ALA A 188 8.44 -21.88 -4.77
CA ALA A 188 9.45 -21.32 -5.64
C ALA A 188 10.82 -21.32 -4.94
N VAL A 189 11.87 -21.65 -5.66
CA VAL A 189 13.24 -21.74 -5.12
C VAL A 189 13.89 -20.36 -4.94
N LEU A 190 13.42 -19.39 -5.70
CA LEU A 190 13.85 -17.99 -5.67
C LEU A 190 12.64 -17.08 -5.86
N GLY A 191 12.78 -15.83 -5.46
CA GLY A 191 11.80 -14.79 -5.76
C GLY A 191 12.44 -13.41 -5.87
N ILE A 192 11.78 -12.52 -6.61
CA ILE A 192 12.14 -11.10 -6.68
C ILE A 192 10.98 -10.32 -6.06
N VAL A 193 11.26 -9.67 -4.94
CA VAL A 193 10.29 -8.92 -4.13
C VAL A 193 10.92 -7.60 -3.66
N TYR A 194 10.17 -6.74 -3.00
CA TYR A 194 10.78 -5.58 -2.37
C TYR A 194 11.54 -5.96 -1.08
N SER A 195 12.57 -5.20 -0.75
CA SER A 195 13.34 -5.41 0.49
C SER A 195 12.47 -5.32 1.73
N THR A 196 11.45 -4.45 1.71
CA THR A 196 10.47 -4.30 2.78
C THR A 196 9.59 -5.54 2.97
N ASP A 197 9.25 -6.26 1.90
CA ASP A 197 8.49 -7.52 1.98
C ASP A 197 9.33 -8.64 2.57
N ALA A 198 10.59 -8.77 2.13
CA ALA A 198 11.52 -9.76 2.65
C ALA A 198 11.82 -9.56 4.15
N LYS A 199 11.85 -8.30 4.60
CA LYS A 199 12.13 -7.94 6.00
C LYS A 199 11.07 -8.43 6.98
N VAL A 200 9.82 -8.55 6.53
CA VAL A 200 8.68 -8.91 7.40
C VAL A 200 8.26 -10.38 7.29
N GLU A 201 8.91 -11.16 6.43
CA GLU A 201 8.57 -12.57 6.20
C GLU A 201 9.70 -13.49 6.72
N PRO A 202 9.52 -14.13 7.87
CA PRO A 202 10.56 -14.97 8.47
C PRO A 202 10.83 -16.28 7.69
N GLY A 203 9.94 -16.68 6.79
CA GLY A 203 10.06 -17.87 5.94
C GLY A 203 11.06 -17.72 4.80
N VAL A 204 11.59 -16.50 4.56
CA VAL A 204 12.55 -16.23 3.49
C VAL A 204 13.83 -15.57 4.01
N LYS A 205 14.85 -15.57 3.18
CA LYS A 205 16.07 -14.77 3.36
C LYS A 205 16.42 -14.02 2.09
N ILE A 206 16.99 -12.83 2.25
CA ILE A 206 17.58 -12.08 1.13
C ILE A 206 18.92 -12.76 0.78
N VAL A 207 19.08 -13.12 -0.48
CA VAL A 207 20.31 -13.72 -1.00
C VAL A 207 21.07 -12.80 -1.93
N GLY A 208 20.44 -11.72 -2.43
CA GLY A 208 21.09 -10.70 -3.26
C GLY A 208 20.23 -9.43 -3.36
N THR A 209 20.88 -8.31 -3.66
CA THR A 209 20.20 -7.02 -3.90
C THR A 209 20.48 -6.58 -5.33
N PHE A 210 19.44 -6.16 -6.04
CA PHE A 210 19.61 -5.64 -7.40
C PHE A 210 20.28 -4.26 -7.38
N PRO A 211 21.21 -3.99 -8.31
CA PRO A 211 21.82 -2.66 -8.41
C PRO A 211 20.75 -1.58 -8.65
N PRO A 212 20.81 -0.44 -7.95
CA PRO A 212 19.79 0.62 -8.09
C PRO A 212 19.65 1.17 -9.52
N ASP A 213 20.73 1.09 -10.30
CA ASP A 213 20.76 1.52 -11.70
C ASP A 213 20.26 0.43 -12.67
N SER A 214 19.94 -0.78 -12.20
CA SER A 214 19.43 -1.86 -13.07
C SER A 214 17.95 -1.68 -13.45
N HIS A 215 17.23 -0.83 -12.77
CA HIS A 215 15.79 -0.58 -12.99
C HIS A 215 15.44 0.91 -12.73
N PRO A 216 14.28 1.40 -13.19
CA PRO A 216 13.81 2.73 -12.81
C PRO A 216 13.69 2.88 -11.27
N ALA A 217 13.84 4.11 -10.77
CA ALA A 217 13.66 4.37 -9.33
C ALA A 217 12.29 3.88 -8.85
N ILE A 218 12.29 3.14 -7.75
CA ILE A 218 11.07 2.63 -7.14
C ILE A 218 10.46 3.72 -6.27
N ILE A 219 9.34 4.28 -6.71
CA ILE A 219 8.64 5.38 -6.05
C ILE A 219 7.23 4.93 -5.68
N TYR A 220 6.82 5.25 -4.45
CA TYR A 220 5.46 5.06 -3.96
C TYR A 220 4.77 6.42 -3.87
N PRO A 221 4.00 6.82 -4.88
CA PRO A 221 3.13 7.98 -4.78
C PRO A 221 1.90 7.66 -3.95
N VAL A 222 1.42 8.67 -3.22
CA VAL A 222 0.16 8.69 -2.50
C VAL A 222 -0.67 9.89 -2.94
N ALA A 223 -1.99 9.72 -3.04
CA ALA A 223 -2.92 10.81 -3.33
C ALA A 223 -4.31 10.51 -2.76
N ALA A 224 -5.10 11.56 -2.55
CA ALA A 224 -6.54 11.43 -2.40
C ALA A 224 -7.20 11.11 -3.75
N THR A 225 -8.29 10.36 -3.73
CA THR A 225 -9.11 10.17 -4.95
C THR A 225 -9.95 11.42 -5.24
N ALA A 226 -10.52 11.49 -6.44
CA ALA A 226 -11.39 12.61 -6.83
C ALA A 226 -12.69 12.66 -6.01
N THR A 227 -13.09 11.55 -5.40
CA THR A 227 -14.32 11.41 -4.59
C THR A 227 -14.02 11.27 -3.09
N ALA A 228 -12.79 11.55 -2.69
CA ALA A 228 -12.34 11.39 -1.31
C ALA A 228 -13.13 12.30 -0.35
N LYS A 229 -13.40 11.77 0.83
CA LYS A 229 -13.97 12.52 1.94
C LYS A 229 -13.01 13.61 2.45
N PRO A 230 -13.51 14.67 3.10
CA PRO A 230 -12.65 15.74 3.65
C PRO A 230 -11.55 15.25 4.59
N GLU A 231 -11.83 14.19 5.36
CA GLU A 231 -10.88 13.55 6.29
C GLU A 231 -9.63 12.96 5.61
N ALA A 232 -9.67 12.75 4.30
CA ALA A 232 -8.51 12.30 3.51
C ALA A 232 -7.32 13.25 3.63
N SER A 233 -7.59 14.57 3.80
CA SER A 233 -6.55 15.57 4.02
C SER A 233 -5.79 15.35 5.32
N ASP A 234 -6.48 14.97 6.40
CA ASP A 234 -5.88 14.69 7.71
C ASP A 234 -5.00 13.44 7.64
N TYR A 235 -5.44 12.41 6.91
CA TYR A 235 -4.67 11.19 6.72
C TYR A 235 -3.41 11.44 5.87
N LEU A 236 -3.52 12.19 4.78
CA LEU A 236 -2.36 12.59 3.97
C LEU A 236 -1.37 13.46 4.76
N ALA A 237 -1.86 14.35 5.62
CA ALA A 237 -1.02 15.12 6.52
C ALA A 237 -0.31 14.21 7.53
N TYR A 238 -1.03 13.23 8.08
CA TYR A 238 -0.44 12.25 9.01
C TYR A 238 0.63 11.39 8.34
N LEU A 239 0.40 10.90 7.12
CA LEU A 239 1.42 10.15 6.35
C LEU A 239 2.70 10.97 6.12
N ARG A 240 2.60 12.32 6.09
CA ARG A 240 3.75 13.23 5.94
C ARG A 240 4.37 13.65 7.27
N SER A 241 3.88 13.17 8.38
CA SER A 241 4.39 13.51 9.73
C SER A 241 5.65 12.73 10.10
N GLY A 242 6.39 13.24 11.09
CA GLY A 242 7.52 12.53 11.68
C GLY A 242 7.16 11.19 12.31
N ALA A 243 5.93 11.05 12.85
CA ALA A 243 5.44 9.80 13.43
C ALA A 243 5.27 8.71 12.36
N ALA A 244 4.62 9.02 11.24
CA ALA A 244 4.48 8.09 10.13
C ALA A 244 5.84 7.76 9.49
N LYS A 245 6.73 8.75 9.33
CA LYS A 245 8.10 8.53 8.84
C LYS A 245 8.82 7.47 9.67
N ALA A 246 8.81 7.58 11.00
CA ALA A 246 9.48 6.63 11.89
C ALA A 246 8.96 5.19 11.70
N VAL A 247 7.66 5.01 11.50
CA VAL A 247 7.06 3.70 11.22
C VAL A 247 7.51 3.19 9.85
N LEU A 248 7.43 4.01 8.81
CA LEU A 248 7.81 3.62 7.45
C LEU A 248 9.28 3.21 7.36
N GLU A 249 10.18 3.96 7.98
CA GLU A 249 11.62 3.63 8.06
C GLU A 249 11.90 2.37 8.88
N LYS A 250 11.15 2.12 9.97
CA LYS A 250 11.19 0.87 10.75
C LYS A 250 10.95 -0.35 9.85
N TYR A 251 10.01 -0.24 8.90
CA TYR A 251 9.72 -1.29 7.93
C TYR A 251 10.68 -1.35 6.73
N GLY A 252 11.60 -0.38 6.60
CA GLY A 252 12.67 -0.38 5.61
C GLY A 252 12.37 0.44 4.37
N PHE A 253 11.30 1.23 4.35
CA PHE A 253 11.06 2.21 3.30
C PHE A 253 12.02 3.39 3.39
N VAL A 254 12.36 3.98 2.24
CA VAL A 254 13.09 5.25 2.19
C VAL A 254 12.07 6.38 2.13
N TYR A 255 12.11 7.29 3.10
CA TYR A 255 11.20 8.43 3.15
C TYR A 255 11.75 9.57 2.28
N LEU A 256 10.99 10.00 1.25
CA LEU A 256 11.50 10.88 0.19
C LEU A 256 11.23 12.37 0.41
N ILE A 257 10.37 12.73 1.34
CA ILE A 257 9.96 14.11 1.58
C ILE A 257 10.42 14.59 2.96
N ARG A 258 10.44 15.92 3.18
CA ARG A 258 10.63 16.46 4.53
C ARG A 258 9.35 16.27 5.33
N PRO A 259 9.41 15.73 6.56
CA PRO A 259 8.24 15.63 7.40
C PRO A 259 7.61 17.01 7.66
N THR A 260 6.29 17.05 7.68
CA THR A 260 5.56 18.21 8.19
C THR A 260 5.50 18.12 9.72
N SER A 261 5.66 19.27 10.38
CA SER A 261 5.56 19.41 11.84
C SER A 261 4.15 19.14 12.36
#